data_273c23c7d0cca815fbf4c2dc6150f6f3
#
_entry.id   273c23c7d0cca815fbf4c2dc6150f6f3
#
_cell.length_a   1.000
_cell.length_b   1.000
_cell.length_c   1.000
_cell.angle_alpha   90.00
_cell.angle_beta   90.00
_cell.angle_gamma   90.00
#
_symmetry.space_group_name_H-M   'P 1'
#
loop_
_entity.id
_entity.type
_entity.pdbx_description
1 polymer ?
#
loop_
_entity_poly.entity_id
_entity_poly.type
_entity_poly.pdbx_seq_one_letter_code
_entity_poly.pdbx_strand_id
1 'polypeptide(L)'
;MTTSIQTKLCGLLAIVALMASVALAHGDKKHVIGTLEKINADSVVVKTAAGKSVEVKLVATTMYVSHAGNEDKPAKLADLAVGDRVVIHATPKGETLEANEVKFSASVAAAAVKSKP
;
A
#
# COMPACT_ATOMS: atom_id res chain seq x y z
N MET A 1 -6.27 -23.94 39.76
CA MET A 1 -7.03 -22.76 39.36
C MET A 1 -6.20 -21.78 38.56
N THR A 2 -5.04 -21.49 39.00
CA THR A 2 -4.13 -20.61 38.25
C THR A 2 -3.71 -21.19 36.92
N THR A 3 -3.66 -22.51 36.81
CA THR A 3 -3.24 -23.17 35.58
C THR A 3 -4.21 -22.93 34.41
N SER A 4 -5.50 -22.85 34.68
CA SER A 4 -6.46 -22.62 33.62
C SER A 4 -6.34 -21.24 33.00
N ILE A 5 -6.02 -20.24 33.83
CA ILE A 5 -5.81 -18.87 33.37
C ILE A 5 -4.55 -18.80 32.50
N GLN A 6 -3.49 -19.45 32.94
CA GLN A 6 -2.24 -19.49 32.19
C GLN A 6 -2.43 -20.16 30.83
N THR A 7 -3.21 -21.22 30.80
CA THR A 7 -3.48 -21.90 29.55
C THR A 7 -4.19 -21.00 28.56
N LYS A 8 -5.15 -20.21 29.04
CA LYS A 8 -5.86 -19.28 28.16
C LYS A 8 -4.94 -18.21 27.62
N LEU A 9 -4.05 -17.69 28.46
CA LEU A 9 -3.10 -16.69 28.01
C LEU A 9 -2.14 -17.25 26.98
N CYS A 10 -1.66 -18.46 27.19
CA CYS A 10 -0.77 -19.10 26.22
C CYS A 10 -1.46 -19.31 24.89
N GLY A 11 -2.72 -19.71 24.92
CA GLY A 11 -3.48 -19.88 23.70
C GLY A 11 -3.64 -18.59 22.92
N LEU A 12 -3.92 -17.51 23.62
CA LEU A 12 -4.07 -16.21 22.97
C LEU A 12 -2.77 -15.76 22.34
N LEU A 13 -1.67 -15.89 23.06
CA LEU A 13 -0.36 -15.52 22.55
C LEU A 13 0.03 -16.34 21.33
N ALA A 14 -0.30 -17.63 21.34
CA ALA A 14 0.00 -18.50 20.21
C ALA A 14 -0.75 -18.06 18.95
N ILE A 15 -1.98 -17.64 19.10
CA ILE A 15 -2.77 -17.15 17.97
C ILE A 15 -2.15 -15.90 17.37
N VAL A 16 -1.76 -14.96 18.22
CA VAL A 16 -1.13 -13.73 17.75
C VAL A 16 0.18 -14.02 17.03
N ALA A 17 0.99 -14.90 17.60
CA ALA A 17 2.26 -15.28 16.98
C ALA A 17 2.06 -15.96 15.64
N LEU A 18 1.03 -16.78 15.53
CA LEU A 18 0.72 -17.46 14.28
C LEU A 18 0.36 -16.46 13.19
N MET A 19 -0.44 -15.45 13.52
CA MET A 19 -0.80 -14.42 12.55
C MET A 19 0.43 -13.66 12.07
N ALA A 20 1.32 -13.31 12.98
CA ALA A 20 2.56 -12.64 12.62
C ALA A 20 3.42 -13.52 11.73
N SER A 21 3.49 -14.81 12.03
CA SER A 21 4.25 -15.74 11.22
C SER A 21 3.71 -15.86 9.80
N VAL A 22 2.38 -15.90 9.67
CA VAL A 22 1.77 -15.95 8.35
C VAL A 22 2.13 -14.71 7.54
N ALA A 23 2.09 -13.54 8.17
CA ALA A 23 2.47 -12.30 7.49
C ALA A 23 3.92 -12.33 7.04
N LEU A 24 4.82 -12.89 7.85
CA LEU A 24 6.23 -13.00 7.50
C LEU A 24 6.47 -14.06 6.42
N ALA A 25 5.71 -15.16 6.46
CA ALA A 25 5.85 -16.22 5.48
C ALA A 25 5.48 -15.74 4.08
N HIS A 26 4.60 -14.76 3.99
CA HIS A 26 4.22 -14.16 2.72
C HIS A 26 4.98 -12.87 2.47
N GLY A 27 6.23 -12.81 2.96
CA GLY A 27 7.05 -11.62 2.92
C GLY A 27 7.47 -11.14 1.54
N ASP A 28 6.96 -11.76 0.52
CA ASP A 28 7.15 -11.32 -0.84
C ASP A 28 6.42 -10.01 -1.09
N LYS A 29 6.41 -9.57 -2.32
CA LYS A 29 5.77 -8.31 -2.68
C LYS A 29 4.29 -8.33 -2.38
N LYS A 30 3.80 -7.23 -1.85
CA LYS A 30 2.38 -7.03 -1.63
C LYS A 30 1.83 -6.03 -2.62
N HIS A 31 0.57 -6.21 -2.95
CA HIS A 31 -0.15 -5.26 -3.79
C HIS A 31 -1.02 -4.39 -2.90
N VAL A 32 -0.83 -3.09 -3.00
CA VAL A 32 -1.71 -2.13 -2.33
C VAL A 32 -2.51 -1.45 -3.42
N ILE A 33 -3.79 -1.71 -3.44
CA ILE A 33 -4.67 -1.22 -4.50
C ILE A 33 -5.74 -0.33 -3.87
N GLY A 34 -5.90 0.86 -4.42
CA GLY A 34 -6.91 1.76 -3.93
C GLY A 34 -6.77 3.15 -4.52
N THR A 35 -7.19 4.13 -3.75
CA THR A 35 -7.16 5.53 -4.14
C THR A 35 -6.14 6.27 -3.30
N LEU A 36 -5.35 7.10 -3.95
CA LEU A 36 -4.32 7.87 -3.27
C LEU A 36 -4.98 8.91 -2.37
N GLU A 37 -4.78 8.79 -1.08
CA GLU A 37 -5.42 9.61 -0.08
C GLU A 37 -4.55 10.78 0.35
N LYS A 38 -3.24 10.56 0.40
CA LYS A 38 -2.31 11.56 0.87
C LYS A 38 -0.93 11.31 0.28
N ILE A 39 -0.22 12.38 0.00
CA ILE A 39 1.16 12.32 -0.49
C ILE A 39 2.03 13.06 0.51
N ASN A 40 3.00 12.36 1.07
CA ASN A 40 4.00 12.94 1.96
C ASN A 40 5.34 13.04 1.23
N ALA A 41 6.33 13.61 1.88
CA ALA A 41 7.64 13.77 1.25
C ALA A 41 8.27 12.43 0.88
N ASP A 42 8.10 11.41 1.70
CA ASP A 42 8.73 10.10 1.50
C ASP A 42 7.77 8.94 1.62
N SER A 43 6.47 9.20 1.56
CA SER A 43 5.47 8.14 1.65
C SER A 43 4.17 8.59 1.02
N VAL A 44 3.32 7.62 0.76
CA VAL A 44 1.96 7.88 0.29
C VAL A 44 0.99 7.07 1.14
N VAL A 45 -0.22 7.57 1.26
CA VAL A 45 -1.29 6.87 1.96
C VAL A 45 -2.35 6.49 0.94
N VAL A 46 -2.68 5.22 0.91
CA VAL A 46 -3.65 4.67 -0.02
C VAL A 46 -4.87 4.18 0.75
N LYS A 47 -6.04 4.60 0.32
CA LYS A 47 -7.28 4.08 0.87
C LYS A 47 -7.73 2.90 0.04
N THR A 48 -7.73 1.72 0.65
CA THR A 48 -8.09 0.49 -0.04
C THR A 48 -9.60 0.33 -0.14
N ALA A 49 -10.03 -0.61 -0.96
CA ALA A 49 -11.45 -0.91 -1.12
C ALA A 49 -12.10 -1.34 0.19
N ALA A 50 -11.33 -1.89 1.11
CA ALA A 50 -11.82 -2.26 2.43
C ALA A 50 -12.02 -1.06 3.36
N GLY A 51 -11.70 0.15 2.90
CA GLY A 51 -11.84 1.35 3.68
C GLY A 51 -10.67 1.63 4.62
N LYS A 52 -9.59 0.89 4.47
CA LYS A 52 -8.40 1.06 5.30
C LYS A 52 -7.39 1.97 4.64
N SER A 53 -6.72 2.78 5.44
CA SER A 53 -5.63 3.62 4.96
C SER A 53 -4.31 2.90 5.21
N VAL A 54 -3.54 2.75 4.16
CA VAL A 54 -2.25 2.05 4.21
C VAL A 54 -1.16 3.01 3.79
N GLU A 55 -0.17 3.17 4.65
CA GLU A 55 0.98 4.00 4.31
C GLU A 55 2.06 3.15 3.67
N VAL A 56 2.61 3.64 2.56
CA VAL A 56 3.69 2.96 1.84
C VAL A 56 4.83 3.94 1.68
N LYS A 57 6.01 3.52 2.10
CA LYS A 57 7.20 4.35 1.98
C LYS A 57 7.71 4.38 0.56
N LEU A 58 8.18 5.54 0.16
CA LEU A 58 8.84 5.75 -1.12
C LEU A 58 10.33 5.82 -0.88
N VAL A 59 11.08 5.10 -1.69
CA VAL A 59 12.55 5.06 -1.57
C VAL A 59 13.17 5.48 -2.90
N ALA A 60 14.47 5.64 -2.90
CA ALA A 60 15.17 6.13 -4.09
C ALA A 60 15.00 5.22 -5.30
N THR A 61 14.79 3.93 -5.07
CA THR A 61 14.62 2.97 -6.14
C THR A 61 13.17 2.76 -6.55
N THR A 62 12.24 3.45 -5.92
CA THR A 62 10.82 3.33 -6.27
C THR A 62 10.60 3.81 -7.70
N MET A 63 9.91 3.01 -8.49
CA MET A 63 9.58 3.35 -9.85
C MET A 63 8.14 3.84 -9.94
N TYR A 64 7.90 4.76 -10.84
CA TYR A 64 6.56 5.34 -11.04
C TYR A 64 6.13 5.10 -12.47
N VAL A 65 4.90 4.64 -12.63
CA VAL A 65 4.33 4.35 -13.94
C VAL A 65 2.95 4.98 -14.02
N SER A 66 2.75 5.77 -15.04
CA SER A 66 1.45 6.37 -15.33
C SER A 66 0.72 5.47 -16.33
N HIS A 67 -0.49 5.09 -15.97
CA HIS A 67 -1.34 4.27 -16.83
C HIS A 67 -2.48 5.13 -17.36
N ALA A 68 -2.54 5.28 -18.67
CA ALA A 68 -3.59 6.05 -19.33
C ALA A 68 -4.05 5.28 -20.56
N GLY A 69 -5.34 5.03 -20.64
CA GLY A 69 -5.87 4.17 -21.68
C GLY A 69 -5.28 2.78 -21.55
N ASN A 70 -4.61 2.33 -22.60
CA ASN A 70 -3.93 1.01 -22.58
C ASN A 70 -2.42 1.14 -22.56
N GLU A 71 -1.91 2.32 -22.23
CA GLU A 71 -0.48 2.57 -22.25
C GLU A 71 0.08 2.85 -20.87
N ASP A 72 1.24 2.27 -20.59
CA ASP A 72 2.02 2.57 -19.39
C ASP A 72 3.21 3.42 -19.81
N LYS A 73 3.43 4.52 -19.08
CA LYS A 73 4.54 5.43 -19.36
C LYS A 73 5.35 5.68 -18.10
N PRO A 74 6.66 5.82 -18.21
CA PRO A 74 7.46 6.22 -17.06
C PRO A 74 6.96 7.54 -16.50
N ALA A 75 6.99 7.65 -15.18
CA ALA A 75 6.48 8.82 -14.49
C ALA A 75 7.37 9.17 -13.31
N LYS A 76 6.99 10.20 -12.58
CA LYS A 76 7.72 10.68 -11.40
C LYS A 76 6.77 10.88 -10.25
N LEU A 77 7.32 10.98 -9.05
CA LEU A 77 6.54 11.28 -7.86
C LEU A 77 5.68 12.53 -8.05
N ALA A 78 6.24 13.54 -8.71
CA ALA A 78 5.52 14.80 -8.93
C ALA A 78 4.27 14.63 -9.80
N ASP A 79 4.16 13.52 -10.51
CA ASP A 79 3.00 13.27 -11.35
C ASP A 79 1.83 12.68 -10.59
N LEU A 80 2.05 12.23 -9.34
CA LEU A 80 0.99 11.70 -8.50
C LEU A 80 0.08 12.81 -8.00
N ALA A 81 -1.19 12.50 -7.88
CA ALA A 81 -2.17 13.44 -7.32
C ALA A 81 -3.12 12.69 -6.39
N VAL A 82 -3.52 13.37 -5.32
CA VAL A 82 -4.53 12.82 -4.43
C VAL A 82 -5.80 12.55 -5.24
N GLY A 83 -6.37 11.38 -5.04
CA GLY A 83 -7.54 10.95 -5.81
C GLY A 83 -7.20 10.00 -6.93
N ASP A 84 -5.93 9.88 -7.30
CA ASP A 84 -5.52 8.93 -8.32
C ASP A 84 -5.74 7.50 -7.85
N ARG A 85 -6.08 6.64 -8.80
CA ARG A 85 -6.12 5.21 -8.52
C ARG A 85 -4.71 4.67 -8.60
N VAL A 86 -4.35 3.85 -7.64
CA VAL A 86 -2.99 3.34 -7.58
C VAL A 86 -2.98 1.84 -7.38
N VAL A 87 -1.97 1.21 -7.97
CA VAL A 87 -1.60 -0.17 -7.71
C VAL A 87 -0.13 -0.11 -7.33
N ILE A 88 0.17 -0.44 -6.10
CA ILE A 88 1.53 -0.36 -5.60
C ILE A 88 2.04 -1.76 -5.33
N HIS A 89 3.17 -2.09 -5.92
CA HIS A 89 3.92 -3.29 -5.57
C HIS A 89 4.89 -2.89 -4.48
N ALA A 90 4.74 -3.48 -3.31
CA ALA A 90 5.52 -3.09 -2.14
C ALA A 90 6.17 -4.31 -1.51
N THR A 91 7.29 -4.08 -0.86
CA THR A 91 8.01 -5.11 -0.10
C THR A 91 7.87 -4.79 1.38
N PRO A 92 7.43 -5.75 2.18
CA PRO A 92 7.37 -5.56 3.63
C PRO A 92 8.78 -5.40 4.21
N LYS A 93 8.94 -4.39 5.04
CA LYS A 93 10.19 -4.14 5.78
C LYS A 93 9.82 -3.93 7.25
N GLY A 94 9.81 -5.01 8.02
CA GLY A 94 9.33 -4.95 9.39
C GLY A 94 7.86 -4.60 9.40
N GLU A 95 7.51 -3.49 10.02
CA GLU A 95 6.12 -3.04 10.11
C GLU A 95 5.74 -2.07 8.99
N THR A 96 6.69 -1.74 8.12
CA THR A 96 6.44 -0.80 7.04
C THR A 96 6.43 -1.51 5.71
N LEU A 97 5.88 -0.82 4.70
CA LEU A 97 5.92 -1.28 3.33
C LEU A 97 6.75 -0.29 2.54
N GLU A 98 7.64 -0.79 1.69
CA GLU A 98 8.42 0.05 0.78
C GLU A 98 7.96 -0.20 -0.64
N ALA A 99 7.64 0.86 -1.35
CA ALA A 99 7.15 0.76 -2.72
C ALA A 99 8.28 0.39 -3.67
N ASN A 100 8.07 -0.65 -4.43
CA ASN A 100 8.95 -0.99 -5.55
C ASN A 100 8.47 -0.27 -6.80
N GLU A 101 7.17 -0.29 -7.03
CA GLU A 101 6.57 0.36 -8.18
C GLU A 101 5.22 0.93 -7.80
N VAL A 102 4.96 2.15 -8.24
CA VAL A 102 3.68 2.81 -8.07
C VAL A 102 3.09 3.03 -9.45
N LYS A 103 2.08 2.26 -9.80
CA LYS A 103 1.34 2.45 -11.02
C LYS A 103 0.08 3.23 -10.68
N PHE A 104 -0.15 4.32 -11.38
CA PHE A 104 -1.26 5.19 -11.07
C PHE A 104 -1.99 5.63 -12.33
N SER A 105 -3.27 5.92 -12.15
CA SER A 105 -4.09 6.49 -13.21
C SER A 105 -4.98 7.54 -12.59
N ALA A 106 -5.25 8.58 -13.38
CA ALA A 106 -6.13 9.64 -12.91
C ALA A 106 -7.51 9.09 -12.63
N SER A 107 -8.12 9.56 -11.53
CA SER A 107 -9.52 9.27 -11.27
C SER A 107 -10.37 9.91 -12.37
N VAL A 108 -11.63 9.48 -12.47
CA VAL A 108 -12.52 10.04 -13.47
C VAL A 108 -12.61 11.57 -13.32
N ALA A 109 -12.72 12.04 -12.10
CA ALA A 109 -12.78 13.48 -11.84
C ALA A 109 -11.48 14.18 -12.22
N ALA A 110 -10.33 13.59 -11.82
CA ALA A 110 -9.03 14.17 -12.14
C ALA A 110 -8.76 14.12 -13.64
N ALA A 111 -9.17 13.05 -14.31
CA ALA A 111 -9.01 12.95 -15.75
C ALA A 111 -9.83 14.00 -16.48
N ALA A 112 -11.03 14.29 -16.00
CA ALA A 112 -11.86 15.32 -16.59
C ALA A 112 -11.21 16.70 -16.46
N VAL A 113 -10.60 16.97 -15.31
CA VAL A 113 -9.89 18.24 -15.10
C VAL A 113 -8.67 18.32 -15.99
N LYS A 114 -7.90 17.25 -16.07
CA LYS A 114 -6.67 17.25 -16.88
C LYS A 114 -6.92 17.30 -18.37
N SER A 115 -8.06 16.80 -18.82
CA SER A 115 -8.37 16.78 -20.24
C SER A 115 -8.81 18.14 -20.77
N LYS A 116 -9.08 19.08 -19.90
CA LYS A 116 -9.42 20.43 -20.34
C LYS A 116 -8.15 21.23 -20.57
N PRO A 117 -8.00 21.79 -21.73
CA PRO A 117 -6.81 22.63 -22.02
C PRO A 117 -6.80 23.93 -21.22
#